data_c84292cd143665c378bed7596700e552
#
_entry.id   c84292cd143665c378bed7596700e552
#
_cell.length_a   1.000
_cell.length_b   1.000
_cell.length_c   1.000
_cell.angle_alpha   90.00
_cell.angle_beta   90.00
_cell.angle_gamma   90.00
#
_symmetry.space_group_name_H-M   'P 1'
#
loop_
_entity.id
_entity.type
_entity.pdbx_description
1 polymer ?
#
loop_
_entity_poly.entity_id
_entity_poly.type
_entity_poly.pdbx_seq_one_letter_code
_entity_poly.pdbx_strand_id
1 'polypeptide(L)'
;MNLSAQLHETAANFTSKPAFIFMDRETSYTEFNHAVTQFADGLQSLGIKQGDNVALLLGNSPHFIIGLYSLFRIGATAIPVNPTYTPDEISYILKNGDVKAVIALDLLIPLFEKIDRILPSIEHYIICPSEVSERPVPEDLSISSKMKSFTSVILGGSGSLIEAETAEEDTAIILYTSGTTGKPKGAMLSYRNLYCNARDVADYLGINEHDRVITVLPMFHVFCLTVSLNAPLMNGGTLVIIPKFSPKEVFHVARKYDITLFAGVPTMFNYLLQYPEGKAEDFQSLRFCISGGSAMPIALLKNFEEKFNVIVSEGYGLSEAAPVTCFNPIDRPRKPGSIGKSIIHVENKVVNELGEEVPPGEVGELIVKGPNVMKGYYKLPEETAATIKDGWLYTGDLARMDDEGYFYIVDRKKDMVIVGGFNVYPREVEEVLFAHPDIAEVAVIGAPDPNLGEVIRCFVVSKQASLTEEELIDYCIERLAKYKVPKSIDFMEELPKNTTGKILRRALRNTVLQQS
;
A
#
# COMPACT_ATOMS: atom_id res chain seq x y z
N MET A 1 -3.64 -21.66 9.09
CA MET A 1 -2.81 -20.80 8.22
C MET A 1 -2.32 -19.60 9.03
N ASN A 2 -1.02 -19.50 9.30
CA ASN A 2 -0.44 -18.38 10.07
C ASN A 2 0.93 -18.06 9.50
N LEU A 3 1.18 -16.79 9.16
CA LEU A 3 2.44 -16.33 8.58
C LEU A 3 3.65 -16.52 9.52
N SER A 4 3.43 -16.47 10.84
CA SER A 4 4.53 -16.74 11.80
C SER A 4 4.88 -18.23 11.86
N ALA A 5 3.91 -19.13 11.75
CA ALA A 5 4.18 -20.55 11.61
C ALA A 5 4.90 -20.86 10.29
N GLN A 6 4.48 -20.22 9.19
CA GLN A 6 5.17 -20.32 7.90
C GLN A 6 6.61 -19.82 7.98
N LEU A 7 6.87 -18.72 8.70
CA LEU A 7 8.25 -18.26 8.94
C LEU A 7 9.10 -19.32 9.65
N HIS A 8 8.53 -20.02 10.63
CA HIS A 8 9.24 -21.09 11.32
C HIS A 8 9.65 -22.21 10.37
N GLU A 9 8.74 -22.66 9.50
CA GLU A 9 9.03 -23.66 8.46
C GLU A 9 10.07 -23.16 7.46
N THR A 10 9.94 -21.93 6.99
CA THR A 10 10.87 -21.32 6.03
C THR A 10 12.26 -21.19 6.65
N ALA A 11 12.35 -20.82 7.92
CA ALA A 11 13.63 -20.74 8.65
C ALA A 11 14.29 -22.10 8.86
N ALA A 12 13.51 -23.17 8.99
CA ALA A 12 14.04 -24.53 9.05
C ALA A 12 14.61 -25.00 7.69
N ASN A 13 14.00 -24.59 6.59
CA ASN A 13 14.41 -24.96 5.24
C ASN A 13 15.59 -24.11 4.70
N PHE A 14 15.69 -22.85 5.11
CA PHE A 14 16.64 -21.85 4.59
C PHE A 14 17.51 -21.22 5.69
N THR A 15 18.03 -22.03 6.60
CA THR A 15 18.67 -21.62 7.86
C THR A 15 19.66 -20.45 7.75
N SER A 16 20.65 -20.54 6.87
CA SER A 16 21.72 -19.55 6.72
C SER A 16 21.47 -18.52 5.64
N LYS A 17 20.36 -18.65 4.89
CA LYS A 17 20.03 -17.74 3.82
C LYS A 17 19.56 -16.40 4.39
N PRO A 18 19.96 -15.25 3.80
CA PRO A 18 19.42 -13.95 4.21
C PRO A 18 17.90 -13.88 4.00
N ALA A 19 17.16 -13.64 5.08
CA ALA A 19 15.74 -13.29 5.01
C ALA A 19 15.61 -11.83 4.58
N PHE A 20 16.48 -10.96 5.08
CA PHE A 20 16.52 -9.57 4.65
C PHE A 20 17.93 -8.97 4.78
N ILE A 21 18.15 -7.92 3.99
CA ILE A 21 19.34 -7.07 4.01
C ILE A 21 18.87 -5.65 4.34
N PHE A 22 19.50 -5.04 5.33
CA PHE A 22 19.20 -3.67 5.76
C PHE A 22 20.51 -2.94 6.07
N MET A 23 20.77 -1.82 5.39
CA MET A 23 22.00 -1.03 5.54
C MET A 23 23.26 -1.92 5.46
N ASP A 24 23.32 -2.72 4.41
CA ASP A 24 24.42 -3.67 4.14
C ASP A 24 24.61 -4.80 5.15
N ARG A 25 23.74 -4.89 6.16
CA ARG A 25 23.74 -5.99 7.13
C ARG A 25 22.73 -7.05 6.71
N GLU A 26 23.22 -8.26 6.52
CA GLU A 26 22.38 -9.43 6.29
C GLU A 26 21.85 -9.99 7.62
N THR A 27 20.62 -10.45 7.60
CA THR A 27 19.98 -11.20 8.69
C THR A 27 19.43 -12.49 8.09
N SER A 28 19.92 -13.62 8.55
CA SER A 28 19.47 -14.93 8.08
C SER A 28 18.05 -15.25 8.56
N TYR A 29 17.42 -16.24 7.91
CA TYR A 29 16.11 -16.74 8.35
C TYR A 29 16.13 -17.26 9.79
N THR A 30 17.21 -17.94 10.19
CA THR A 30 17.38 -18.39 11.58
C THR A 30 17.47 -17.24 12.55
N GLU A 31 18.28 -16.22 12.27
CA GLU A 31 18.39 -15.02 13.13
C GLU A 31 17.07 -14.26 13.19
N PHE A 32 16.38 -14.11 12.05
CA PHE A 32 15.08 -13.44 12.01
C PHE A 32 14.04 -14.19 12.84
N ASN A 33 13.91 -15.51 12.66
CA ASN A 33 12.97 -16.32 13.44
C ASN A 33 13.28 -16.29 14.93
N HIS A 34 14.58 -16.28 15.29
CA HIS A 34 15.03 -16.15 16.69
C HIS A 34 14.65 -14.79 17.27
N ALA A 35 14.91 -13.69 16.57
CA ALA A 35 14.53 -12.34 17.00
C ALA A 35 13.00 -12.21 17.19
N VAL A 36 12.22 -12.80 16.29
CA VAL A 36 10.74 -12.87 16.41
C VAL A 36 10.34 -13.63 17.69
N THR A 37 10.98 -14.77 17.96
CA THR A 37 10.70 -15.57 19.17
C THR A 37 11.01 -14.80 20.44
N GLN A 38 12.19 -14.17 20.51
CA GLN A 38 12.62 -13.39 21.67
C GLN A 38 11.73 -12.18 21.91
N PHE A 39 11.37 -11.44 20.85
CA PHE A 39 10.51 -10.27 21.00
C PHE A 39 9.09 -10.66 21.37
N ALA A 40 8.56 -11.77 20.83
CA ALA A 40 7.26 -12.34 21.21
C ALA A 40 7.19 -12.70 22.70
N ASP A 41 8.24 -13.36 23.22
CA ASP A 41 8.36 -13.69 24.66
C ASP A 41 8.45 -12.43 25.52
N GLY A 42 9.19 -11.42 25.08
CA GLY A 42 9.25 -10.13 25.75
C GLY A 42 7.90 -9.42 25.79
N LEU A 43 7.13 -9.46 24.70
CA LEU A 43 5.77 -8.90 24.65
C LEU A 43 4.82 -9.62 25.60
N GLN A 44 4.88 -10.96 25.68
CA GLN A 44 4.09 -11.73 26.65
C GLN A 44 4.48 -11.40 28.10
N SER A 45 5.78 -11.22 28.37
CA SER A 45 6.26 -10.80 29.70
C SER A 45 5.78 -9.41 30.11
N LEU A 46 5.44 -8.54 29.15
CA LEU A 46 4.77 -7.26 29.37
C LEU A 46 3.23 -7.39 29.52
N GLY A 47 2.67 -8.60 29.43
CA GLY A 47 1.24 -8.85 29.54
C GLY A 47 0.45 -8.65 28.23
N ILE A 48 1.13 -8.57 27.09
CA ILE A 48 0.47 -8.61 25.78
C ILE A 48 0.09 -10.05 25.46
N LYS A 49 -1.13 -10.28 25.06
CA LYS A 49 -1.70 -11.61 24.85
C LYS A 49 -2.54 -11.68 23.58
N GLN A 50 -2.99 -12.88 23.24
CA GLN A 50 -3.90 -13.12 22.13
C GLN A 50 -5.14 -12.22 22.20
N GLY A 51 -5.46 -11.58 21.08
CA GLY A 51 -6.58 -10.66 20.93
C GLY A 51 -6.30 -9.21 21.35
N ASP A 52 -5.15 -8.91 22.00
CA ASP A 52 -4.76 -7.52 22.28
C ASP A 52 -4.36 -6.81 20.98
N ASN A 53 -4.74 -5.54 20.85
CA ASN A 53 -4.39 -4.71 19.71
C ASN A 53 -3.11 -3.91 19.98
N VAL A 54 -2.12 -4.02 19.08
CA VAL A 54 -0.83 -3.35 19.21
C VAL A 54 -0.54 -2.53 17.95
N ALA A 55 -0.28 -1.23 18.12
CA ALA A 55 0.03 -0.35 17.01
C ALA A 55 1.53 -0.41 16.63
N LEU A 56 1.80 -0.39 15.33
CA LEU A 56 3.14 -0.31 14.75
C LEU A 56 3.31 1.04 14.03
N LEU A 57 3.94 2.01 14.70
CA LEU A 57 4.25 3.34 14.16
C LEU A 57 5.72 3.39 13.70
N LEU A 58 6.03 2.56 12.72
CA LEU A 58 7.39 2.34 12.23
C LEU A 58 7.48 2.57 10.72
N GLY A 59 8.61 3.09 10.25
CA GLY A 59 8.98 3.06 8.84
C GLY A 59 9.55 1.70 8.43
N ASN A 60 10.07 1.63 7.19
CA ASN A 60 10.71 0.42 6.68
C ASN A 60 11.97 0.10 7.48
N SER A 61 11.91 -0.96 8.24
CA SER A 61 13.01 -1.37 9.12
C SER A 61 12.86 -2.82 9.58
N PRO A 62 13.94 -3.47 10.05
CA PRO A 62 13.85 -4.77 10.71
C PRO A 62 12.90 -4.79 11.91
N HIS A 63 12.82 -3.68 12.67
CA HIS A 63 11.92 -3.57 13.82
C HIS A 63 10.44 -3.75 13.44
N PHE A 64 10.04 -3.23 12.26
CA PHE A 64 8.67 -3.42 11.77
C PHE A 64 8.37 -4.90 11.51
N ILE A 65 9.27 -5.59 10.80
CA ILE A 65 9.05 -7.01 10.44
C ILE A 65 9.09 -7.89 11.68
N ILE A 66 10.07 -7.69 12.56
CA ILE A 66 10.19 -8.45 13.81
C ILE A 66 8.95 -8.21 14.68
N GLY A 67 8.55 -6.94 14.86
CA GLY A 67 7.34 -6.60 15.61
C GLY A 67 6.08 -7.26 15.07
N LEU A 68 5.86 -7.16 13.75
CA LEU A 68 4.69 -7.74 13.08
C LEU A 68 4.60 -9.25 13.27
N TYR A 69 5.68 -9.98 12.98
CA TYR A 69 5.69 -11.44 13.08
C TYR A 69 5.65 -11.93 14.54
N SER A 70 6.17 -11.13 15.49
CA SER A 70 6.04 -11.44 16.92
C SER A 70 4.60 -11.31 17.41
N LEU A 71 3.87 -10.29 16.95
CA LEU A 71 2.44 -10.16 17.24
C LEU A 71 1.64 -11.34 16.66
N PHE A 72 1.95 -11.76 15.43
CA PHE A 72 1.33 -12.96 14.86
C PHE A 72 1.62 -14.22 15.70
N ARG A 73 2.82 -14.35 16.26
CA ARG A 73 3.23 -15.51 17.07
C ARG A 73 2.47 -15.64 18.37
N ILE A 74 2.14 -14.51 19.01
CA ILE A 74 1.36 -14.48 20.24
C ILE A 74 -0.14 -14.26 20.02
N GLY A 75 -0.60 -14.23 18.78
CA GLY A 75 -2.01 -14.04 18.45
C GLY A 75 -2.55 -12.63 18.72
N ALA A 76 -1.69 -11.64 18.90
CA ALA A 76 -2.08 -10.24 19.01
C ALA A 76 -2.38 -9.64 17.64
N THR A 77 -3.31 -8.67 17.60
CA THR A 77 -3.68 -7.98 16.37
C THR A 77 -2.75 -6.79 16.13
N ALA A 78 -2.07 -6.77 14.98
CA ALA A 78 -1.25 -5.64 14.58
C ALA A 78 -2.10 -4.51 13.99
N ILE A 79 -1.79 -3.26 14.33
CA ILE A 79 -2.37 -2.06 13.72
C ILE A 79 -1.22 -1.24 13.13
N PRO A 80 -0.80 -1.51 11.88
CA PRO A 80 0.18 -0.68 11.19
C PRO A 80 -0.35 0.74 10.98
N VAL A 81 0.40 1.73 11.42
CA VAL A 81 0.02 3.14 11.34
C VAL A 81 1.15 3.90 10.67
N ASN A 82 0.80 4.75 9.73
CA ASN A 82 1.76 5.65 9.12
C ASN A 82 2.35 6.61 10.18
N PRO A 83 3.67 6.57 10.44
CA PRO A 83 4.30 7.41 11.46
C PRO A 83 4.32 8.90 11.11
N THR A 84 3.97 9.27 9.88
CA THR A 84 3.92 10.66 9.42
C THR A 84 2.52 11.29 9.48
N TYR A 85 1.52 10.54 9.96
CA TYR A 85 0.20 11.09 10.20
C TYR A 85 0.23 12.19 11.26
N THR A 86 -0.76 13.08 11.22
CA THR A 86 -0.90 14.13 12.23
C THR A 86 -1.17 13.53 13.61
N PRO A 87 -0.85 14.25 14.70
CA PRO A 87 -1.17 13.81 16.06
C PRO A 87 -2.63 13.42 16.26
N ASP A 88 -3.56 14.14 15.64
CA ASP A 88 -5.00 13.88 15.74
C ASP A 88 -5.40 12.59 15.02
N GLU A 89 -4.83 12.33 13.84
CA GLU A 89 -5.05 11.07 13.10
C GLU A 89 -4.51 9.87 13.88
N ILE A 90 -3.29 9.98 14.40
CA ILE A 90 -2.68 8.93 15.23
C ILE A 90 -3.55 8.68 16.47
N SER A 91 -3.91 9.74 17.21
CA SER A 91 -4.75 9.62 18.41
C SER A 91 -6.10 8.98 18.11
N TYR A 92 -6.71 9.33 16.97
CA TYR A 92 -7.97 8.71 16.53
C TYR A 92 -7.80 7.22 16.30
N ILE A 93 -6.77 6.80 15.56
CA ILE A 93 -6.52 5.39 15.24
C ILE A 93 -6.24 4.59 16.52
N LEU A 94 -5.38 5.08 17.41
CA LEU A 94 -5.05 4.41 18.66
C LEU A 94 -6.27 4.25 19.55
N LYS A 95 -7.11 5.28 19.63
CA LYS A 95 -8.37 5.24 20.40
C LYS A 95 -9.40 4.31 19.79
N ASN A 96 -9.68 4.44 18.49
CA ASN A 96 -10.67 3.63 17.80
C ASN A 96 -10.28 2.15 17.77
N GLY A 97 -8.97 1.88 17.62
CA GLY A 97 -8.39 0.55 17.60
C GLY A 97 -8.21 -0.12 18.95
N ASP A 98 -8.66 0.48 20.07
CA ASP A 98 -8.48 -0.05 21.44
C ASP A 98 -7.03 -0.51 21.69
N VAL A 99 -6.07 0.32 21.28
CA VAL A 99 -4.65 -0.03 21.34
C VAL A 99 -4.18 -0.14 22.78
N LYS A 100 -3.57 -1.29 23.11
CA LYS A 100 -3.01 -1.58 24.43
C LYS A 100 -1.52 -1.23 24.50
N ALA A 101 -0.78 -1.44 23.43
CA ALA A 101 0.64 -1.09 23.36
C ALA A 101 1.00 -0.48 21.98
N VAL A 102 2.05 0.32 21.98
CA VAL A 102 2.57 0.98 20.78
C VAL A 102 4.03 0.62 20.60
N ILE A 103 4.41 0.15 19.42
CA ILE A 103 5.80 -0.06 18.99
C ILE A 103 6.13 1.05 17.99
N ALA A 104 7.09 1.92 18.31
CA ALA A 104 7.28 3.14 17.52
C ALA A 104 8.72 3.63 17.53
N LEU A 105 9.03 4.54 16.59
CA LEU A 105 10.31 5.23 16.52
C LEU A 105 10.48 6.22 17.68
N ASP A 106 11.73 6.38 18.14
CA ASP A 106 12.13 7.33 19.18
C ASP A 106 11.78 8.78 18.86
N LEU A 107 11.71 9.13 17.57
CA LEU A 107 11.29 10.46 17.10
C LEU A 107 9.86 10.84 17.51
N LEU A 108 9.02 9.84 17.84
CA LEU A 108 7.62 10.05 18.24
C LEU A 108 7.44 10.16 19.75
N ILE A 109 8.50 10.06 20.55
CA ILE A 109 8.43 10.20 22.03
C ILE A 109 7.68 11.47 22.47
N PRO A 110 7.96 12.68 21.94
CA PRO A 110 7.26 13.90 22.35
C PRO A 110 5.76 13.88 22.04
N LEU A 111 5.33 13.09 21.07
CA LEU A 111 3.93 12.89 20.74
C LEU A 111 3.26 12.02 21.81
N PHE A 112 3.94 10.96 22.28
CA PHE A 112 3.36 10.01 23.24
C PHE A 112 3.08 10.64 24.61
N GLU A 113 3.85 11.63 25.06
CA GLU A 113 3.51 12.38 26.28
C GLU A 113 2.14 13.06 26.20
N LYS A 114 1.79 13.56 25.00
CA LYS A 114 0.47 14.18 24.76
C LYS A 114 -0.62 13.13 24.65
N ILE A 115 -0.34 12.05 23.92
CA ILE A 115 -1.29 10.95 23.70
C ILE A 115 -1.61 10.22 25.01
N ASP A 116 -0.64 9.96 25.88
CA ASP A 116 -0.85 9.23 27.14
C ASP A 116 -1.82 9.97 28.09
N ARG A 117 -1.82 11.30 28.07
CA ARG A 117 -2.79 12.11 28.83
C ARG A 117 -4.24 11.92 28.35
N ILE A 118 -4.41 11.62 27.06
CA ILE A 118 -5.73 11.46 26.41
C ILE A 118 -6.15 9.99 26.40
N LEU A 119 -5.19 9.09 26.26
CA LEU A 119 -5.39 7.63 26.15
C LEU A 119 -4.58 6.88 27.22
N PRO A 120 -4.94 7.03 28.52
CA PRO A 120 -4.23 6.38 29.62
C PRO A 120 -4.35 4.84 29.58
N SER A 121 -5.24 4.30 28.75
CA SER A 121 -5.41 2.85 28.51
C SER A 121 -4.24 2.19 27.78
N ILE A 122 -3.36 2.97 27.14
CA ILE A 122 -2.13 2.44 26.56
C ILE A 122 -1.18 2.09 27.72
N GLU A 123 -0.82 0.82 27.83
CA GLU A 123 -0.02 0.27 28.91
C GLU A 123 1.48 0.38 28.65
N HIS A 124 1.91 0.25 27.37
CA HIS A 124 3.32 0.21 26.98
C HIS A 124 3.60 1.00 25.70
N TYR A 125 4.73 1.72 25.72
CA TYR A 125 5.35 2.34 24.55
C TYR A 125 6.72 1.69 24.35
N ILE A 126 6.86 0.87 23.32
CA ILE A 126 8.09 0.16 22.98
C ILE A 126 8.83 0.96 21.92
N ILE A 127 9.97 1.51 22.31
CA ILE A 127 10.71 2.49 21.51
C ILE A 127 11.83 1.82 20.73
N CYS A 128 11.76 1.96 19.41
CA CYS A 128 12.78 1.52 18.48
C CYS A 128 13.71 2.70 18.14
N PRO A 129 15.03 2.50 18.12
CA PRO A 129 15.96 3.55 17.71
C PRO A 129 15.73 3.91 16.24
N SER A 130 15.75 5.21 15.92
CA SER A 130 15.91 5.68 14.54
C SER A 130 17.37 5.50 14.14
N GLU A 131 17.63 5.30 12.84
CA GLU A 131 18.99 5.08 12.29
C GLU A 131 20.01 6.15 12.67
N VAL A 132 19.55 7.31 13.13
CA VAL A 132 20.39 8.50 13.34
C VAL A 132 20.90 8.62 14.78
N SER A 133 20.27 7.96 15.76
CA SER A 133 20.78 7.97 17.14
C SER A 133 20.09 6.90 17.99
N GLU A 134 20.88 6.08 18.68
CA GLU A 134 20.40 5.41 19.88
C GLU A 134 20.17 6.47 20.97
N ARG A 135 19.03 7.12 20.93
CA ARG A 135 18.64 8.02 22.02
C ARG A 135 18.18 7.14 23.17
N PRO A 136 18.76 7.28 24.36
CA PRO A 136 18.21 6.63 25.53
C PRO A 136 16.77 7.12 25.76
N VAL A 137 15.89 6.24 26.22
CA VAL A 137 14.56 6.65 26.66
C VAL A 137 14.72 7.71 27.75
N PRO A 138 14.20 8.94 27.57
CA PRO A 138 14.35 9.97 28.59
C PRO A 138 13.68 9.54 29.90
N GLU A 139 14.40 9.65 31.03
CA GLU A 139 13.91 9.27 32.35
C GLU A 139 12.96 10.32 32.96
N ASP A 140 13.03 11.54 32.47
CA ASP A 140 12.27 12.70 32.96
C ASP A 140 10.87 12.86 32.36
N LEU A 141 10.48 11.97 31.42
CA LEU A 141 9.15 11.99 30.85
C LEU A 141 8.07 11.46 31.81
N SER A 142 6.90 12.09 31.80
CA SER A 142 5.74 11.68 32.62
C SER A 142 5.29 10.24 32.37
N ILE A 143 5.57 9.68 31.18
CA ILE A 143 5.22 8.32 30.77
C ILE A 143 6.41 7.34 30.80
N SER A 144 7.53 7.73 31.43
CA SER A 144 8.76 6.92 31.45
C SER A 144 8.56 5.51 32.02
N SER A 145 7.65 5.33 33.00
CA SER A 145 7.33 4.02 33.56
C SER A 145 6.69 3.06 32.54
N LYS A 146 5.98 3.58 31.54
CA LYS A 146 5.37 2.81 30.44
C LYS A 146 6.31 2.60 29.25
N MET A 147 7.41 3.35 29.17
CA MET A 147 8.38 3.26 28.08
C MET A 147 9.36 2.12 28.31
N LYS A 148 9.62 1.38 27.24
CA LYS A 148 10.63 0.31 27.16
C LYS A 148 11.38 0.46 25.86
N SER A 149 12.70 0.21 25.87
CA SER A 149 13.43 0.09 24.59
C SER A 149 13.10 -1.25 23.93
N PHE A 150 13.11 -1.30 22.61
CA PHE A 150 12.91 -2.53 21.84
C PHE A 150 13.91 -3.63 22.28
N THR A 151 15.16 -3.25 22.46
CA THR A 151 16.21 -4.15 22.94
C THR A 151 15.91 -4.68 24.34
N SER A 152 15.41 -3.82 25.27
CA SER A 152 15.08 -4.28 26.62
C SER A 152 13.90 -5.27 26.65
N VAL A 153 12.96 -5.16 25.69
CA VAL A 153 11.86 -6.11 25.55
C VAL A 153 12.38 -7.45 25.03
N ILE A 154 13.28 -7.46 24.03
CA ILE A 154 13.93 -8.69 23.54
C ILE A 154 14.66 -9.41 24.66
N LEU A 155 15.43 -8.66 25.48
CA LEU A 155 16.25 -9.24 26.57
C LEU A 155 15.44 -9.59 27.82
N GLY A 156 14.25 -9.02 27.97
CA GLY A 156 13.37 -9.17 29.12
C GLY A 156 12.40 -10.36 29.04
N GLY A 157 12.49 -11.17 28.01
CA GLY A 157 11.67 -12.36 27.87
C GLY A 157 11.94 -13.39 28.98
N SER A 158 10.91 -14.16 29.32
CA SER A 158 10.97 -15.19 30.37
C SER A 158 11.73 -16.46 29.95
N GLY A 159 11.96 -16.63 28.64
CA GLY A 159 12.45 -17.87 28.04
C GLY A 159 11.38 -18.96 27.95
N SER A 160 10.11 -18.61 28.15
CA SER A 160 8.97 -19.54 28.23
C SER A 160 7.84 -19.10 27.30
N LEU A 161 8.16 -18.68 26.06
CA LEU A 161 7.19 -18.26 25.08
C LEU A 161 6.10 -19.33 24.90
N ILE A 162 4.84 -18.91 25.00
CA ILE A 162 3.68 -19.70 24.64
C ILE A 162 3.15 -19.18 23.31
N GLU A 163 3.37 -19.94 22.24
CA GLU A 163 2.80 -19.61 20.94
C GLU A 163 1.28 -19.74 20.97
N ALA A 164 0.60 -18.77 20.35
CA ALA A 164 -0.85 -18.77 20.35
C ALA A 164 -1.42 -19.79 19.37
N GLU A 165 -2.42 -20.53 19.79
CA GLU A 165 -3.28 -21.32 18.89
C GLU A 165 -4.31 -20.37 18.26
N THR A 166 -3.98 -19.81 17.09
CA THR A 166 -4.86 -18.90 16.37
C THR A 166 -5.78 -19.65 15.41
N ALA A 167 -7.06 -19.29 15.40
CA ALA A 167 -7.96 -19.71 14.34
C ALA A 167 -7.65 -18.93 13.04
N GLU A 168 -7.90 -19.55 11.88
CA GLU A 168 -7.66 -18.92 10.58
C GLU A 168 -8.43 -17.62 10.41
N GLU A 169 -9.61 -17.53 11.01
CA GLU A 169 -10.50 -16.37 10.96
C GLU A 169 -10.25 -15.35 12.09
N ASP A 170 -9.28 -15.58 12.99
CA ASP A 170 -8.89 -14.57 13.96
C ASP A 170 -8.31 -13.34 13.24
N THR A 171 -8.59 -12.15 13.77
CA THR A 171 -8.07 -10.92 13.19
C THR A 171 -6.57 -10.79 13.45
N ALA A 172 -5.78 -10.79 12.39
CA ALA A 172 -4.32 -10.64 12.46
C ALA A 172 -3.88 -9.17 12.33
N ILE A 173 -4.55 -8.41 11.47
CA ILE A 173 -4.25 -7.00 11.21
C ILE A 173 -5.55 -6.19 11.11
N ILE A 174 -5.49 -4.94 11.58
CA ILE A 174 -6.49 -3.90 11.27
C ILE A 174 -5.78 -2.78 10.50
N LEU A 175 -6.14 -2.60 9.23
CA LEU A 175 -5.58 -1.56 8.37
C LEU A 175 -6.53 -0.37 8.27
N TYR A 176 -6.08 0.79 8.74
CA TYR A 176 -6.87 2.02 8.64
C TYR A 176 -6.73 2.66 7.27
N THR A 177 -7.85 2.78 6.57
CA THR A 177 -7.95 3.42 5.25
C THR A 177 -8.62 4.78 5.36
N SER A 178 -8.23 5.72 4.50
CA SER A 178 -8.90 7.02 4.39
C SER A 178 -10.31 6.83 3.82
N GLY A 179 -11.30 6.71 4.71
CA GLY A 179 -12.70 6.56 4.33
C GLY A 179 -13.24 7.76 3.52
N THR A 180 -14.31 7.52 2.78
CA THR A 180 -15.03 8.56 2.02
C THR A 180 -15.71 9.59 2.94
N THR A 181 -16.00 9.22 4.18
CA THR A 181 -16.71 10.01 5.21
C THR A 181 -15.80 10.91 6.04
N GLY A 182 -14.49 10.93 5.79
CA GLY A 182 -13.53 11.83 6.44
C GLY A 182 -12.77 11.22 7.62
N LYS A 183 -13.28 10.19 8.29
CA LYS A 183 -12.55 9.46 9.34
C LYS A 183 -12.02 8.13 8.81
N PRO A 184 -10.79 7.72 9.15
CA PRO A 184 -10.26 6.42 8.75
C PRO A 184 -11.12 5.26 9.28
N LYS A 185 -11.31 4.22 8.44
CA LYS A 185 -11.99 2.97 8.80
C LYS A 185 -10.98 1.84 8.89
N GLY A 186 -11.06 1.02 9.92
CA GLY A 186 -10.15 -0.11 10.13
C GLY A 186 -10.65 -1.38 9.45
N ALA A 187 -10.06 -1.77 8.32
CA ALA A 187 -10.35 -3.06 7.66
C ALA A 187 -9.71 -4.20 8.45
N MET A 188 -10.51 -5.16 8.90
CA MET A 188 -10.04 -6.34 9.66
C MET A 188 -9.65 -7.47 8.71
N LEU A 189 -8.36 -7.82 8.69
CA LEU A 189 -7.85 -8.94 7.93
C LEU A 189 -7.51 -10.11 8.86
N SER A 190 -8.02 -11.29 8.53
CA SER A 190 -7.72 -12.52 9.26
C SER A 190 -6.35 -13.10 8.86
N TYR A 191 -5.86 -14.06 9.64
CA TYR A 191 -4.67 -14.86 9.29
C TYR A 191 -4.85 -15.52 7.92
N ARG A 192 -6.05 -16.04 7.63
CA ARG A 192 -6.39 -16.63 6.34
C ARG A 192 -6.28 -15.63 5.20
N ASN A 193 -6.84 -14.40 5.37
CA ASN A 193 -6.80 -13.38 4.31
C ASN A 193 -5.36 -13.07 3.92
N LEU A 194 -4.48 -12.83 4.90
CA LEU A 194 -3.07 -12.48 4.66
C LEU A 194 -2.30 -13.65 4.04
N TYR A 195 -2.46 -14.86 4.59
CA TYR A 195 -1.74 -16.04 4.13
C TYR A 195 -2.15 -16.41 2.71
N CYS A 196 -3.46 -16.52 2.43
CA CYS A 196 -3.94 -16.90 1.10
C CYS A 196 -3.50 -15.88 0.05
N ASN A 197 -3.65 -14.58 0.33
CA ASN A 197 -3.27 -13.56 -0.67
C ASN A 197 -1.76 -13.54 -0.94
N ALA A 198 -0.92 -13.68 0.09
CA ALA A 198 0.53 -13.76 -0.09
C ALA A 198 0.94 -14.98 -0.91
N ARG A 199 0.35 -16.16 -0.64
CA ARG A 199 0.58 -17.38 -1.39
C ARG A 199 0.10 -17.26 -2.83
N ASP A 200 -1.14 -16.81 -3.04
CA ASP A 200 -1.74 -16.69 -4.36
C ASP A 200 -0.99 -15.69 -5.25
N VAL A 201 -0.45 -14.61 -4.66
CA VAL A 201 0.46 -13.67 -5.34
C VAL A 201 1.78 -14.35 -5.70
N ALA A 202 2.38 -15.09 -4.77
CA ALA A 202 3.64 -15.78 -5.04
C ALA A 202 3.49 -16.82 -6.15
N ASP A 203 2.44 -17.62 -6.10
CA ASP A 203 2.15 -18.65 -7.11
C ASP A 203 1.86 -18.02 -8.48
N TYR A 204 1.09 -16.92 -8.52
CA TYR A 204 0.74 -16.23 -9.77
C TYR A 204 1.94 -15.58 -10.45
N LEU A 205 2.85 -14.99 -9.68
CA LEU A 205 4.04 -14.30 -10.16
C LEU A 205 5.31 -15.19 -10.20
N GLY A 206 5.21 -16.46 -9.75
CA GLY A 206 6.33 -17.37 -9.67
C GLY A 206 7.43 -16.88 -8.74
N ILE A 207 7.05 -16.27 -7.58
CA ILE A 207 8.00 -15.82 -6.56
C ILE A 207 8.53 -17.05 -5.82
N ASN A 208 9.84 -17.14 -5.70
CA ASN A 208 10.51 -18.30 -5.11
C ASN A 208 11.76 -17.91 -4.32
N GLU A 209 12.48 -18.92 -3.83
CA GLU A 209 13.66 -18.74 -2.99
C GLU A 209 14.83 -18.00 -3.67
N HIS A 210 14.86 -17.92 -4.98
CA HIS A 210 15.92 -17.20 -5.69
C HIS A 210 15.64 -15.70 -5.81
N ASP A 211 14.45 -15.26 -5.43
CA ASP A 211 14.08 -13.85 -5.57
C ASP A 211 14.72 -12.97 -4.49
N ARG A 212 15.16 -11.81 -4.96
CA ARG A 212 15.63 -10.69 -4.14
C ARG A 212 14.76 -9.48 -4.45
N VAL A 213 14.03 -9.03 -3.46
CA VAL A 213 12.96 -8.04 -3.62
C VAL A 213 13.35 -6.72 -2.98
N ILE A 214 13.33 -5.62 -3.75
CA ILE A 214 13.42 -4.28 -3.15
C ILE A 214 12.15 -4.00 -2.36
N THR A 215 12.33 -3.81 -1.04
CA THR A 215 11.26 -3.46 -0.11
C THR A 215 11.35 -1.97 0.24
N VAL A 216 10.84 -1.12 -0.66
CA VAL A 216 10.89 0.34 -0.56
C VAL A 216 9.50 0.97 -0.38
N LEU A 217 8.44 0.27 -0.77
CA LEU A 217 7.08 0.66 -0.45
C LEU A 217 6.90 0.70 1.07
N PRO A 218 6.07 1.61 1.61
CA PRO A 218 5.84 1.66 3.05
C PRO A 218 5.32 0.32 3.61
N MET A 219 6.04 -0.27 4.59
CA MET A 219 5.68 -1.55 5.20
C MET A 219 4.35 -1.52 5.95
N PHE A 220 3.92 -0.35 6.42
CA PHE A 220 2.60 -0.18 7.04
C PHE A 220 1.45 -0.22 6.02
N HIS A 221 1.74 -0.21 4.72
CA HIS A 221 0.74 -0.28 3.65
C HIS A 221 0.60 -1.72 3.12
N VAL A 222 -0.64 -2.15 2.92
CA VAL A 222 -0.97 -3.52 2.52
C VAL A 222 -0.30 -4.01 1.24
N PHE A 223 0.00 -3.12 0.28
CA PHE A 223 0.70 -3.48 -0.94
C PHE A 223 2.12 -3.99 -0.63
N CYS A 224 2.87 -3.28 0.21
CA CYS A 224 4.18 -3.74 0.68
C CYS A 224 4.06 -5.03 1.47
N LEU A 225 3.13 -5.07 2.44
CA LEU A 225 2.93 -6.23 3.33
C LEU A 225 2.77 -7.54 2.56
N THR A 226 2.02 -7.52 1.47
CA THR A 226 1.77 -8.76 0.70
C THR A 226 2.83 -8.98 -0.36
N VAL A 227 3.06 -8.02 -1.25
CA VAL A 227 3.86 -8.24 -2.47
C VAL A 227 5.36 -8.18 -2.20
N SER A 228 5.82 -7.23 -1.38
CA SER A 228 7.25 -7.04 -1.13
C SER A 228 7.74 -7.61 0.20
N LEU A 229 6.85 -8.19 1.03
CA LEU A 229 7.20 -8.73 2.33
C LEU A 229 6.72 -10.19 2.48
N ASN A 230 5.40 -10.42 2.64
CA ASN A 230 4.91 -11.76 2.99
C ASN A 230 5.10 -12.79 1.87
N ALA A 231 4.80 -12.44 0.61
CA ALA A 231 4.94 -13.37 -0.52
C ALA A 231 6.39 -13.86 -0.73
N PRO A 232 7.42 -12.99 -0.74
CA PRO A 232 8.81 -13.47 -0.81
C PRO A 232 9.26 -14.19 0.47
N LEU A 233 8.93 -13.70 1.67
CA LEU A 233 9.39 -14.34 2.92
C LEU A 233 8.86 -15.75 3.10
N MET A 234 7.60 -16.01 2.75
CA MET A 234 7.04 -17.37 2.89
C MET A 234 7.63 -18.38 1.91
N ASN A 235 8.29 -17.92 0.84
CA ASN A 235 8.92 -18.75 -0.19
C ASN A 235 10.46 -18.75 -0.13
N GLY A 236 11.06 -18.26 0.95
CA GLY A 236 12.50 -18.25 1.12
C GLY A 236 13.24 -17.17 0.33
N GLY A 237 12.54 -16.17 -0.22
CA GLY A 237 13.14 -15.01 -0.90
C GLY A 237 13.88 -14.07 0.07
N THR A 238 14.67 -13.15 -0.45
CA THR A 238 15.44 -12.17 0.34
C THR A 238 14.86 -10.77 0.13
N LEU A 239 14.53 -10.07 1.20
CA LEU A 239 14.14 -8.66 1.14
C LEU A 239 15.38 -7.77 1.19
N VAL A 240 15.45 -6.76 0.32
CA VAL A 240 16.42 -5.68 0.44
C VAL A 240 15.68 -4.42 0.84
N ILE A 241 15.78 -4.08 2.12
CA ILE A 241 14.96 -3.04 2.74
C ILE A 241 15.60 -1.67 2.51
N ILE A 242 14.86 -0.78 1.86
CA ILE A 242 15.22 0.62 1.68
C ILE A 242 14.31 1.47 2.58
N PRO A 243 14.89 2.22 3.56
CA PRO A 243 14.11 3.03 4.51
C PRO A 243 13.25 4.10 3.84
N LYS A 244 13.80 4.76 2.82
CA LYS A 244 13.16 5.86 2.10
C LYS A 244 13.47 5.77 0.60
N PHE A 245 12.45 5.90 -0.22
CA PHE A 245 12.60 5.90 -1.68
C PHE A 245 13.52 7.04 -2.14
N SER A 246 14.48 6.67 -2.99
CA SER A 246 15.26 7.59 -3.81
C SER A 246 15.70 6.83 -5.08
N PRO A 247 15.65 7.44 -6.26
CA PRO A 247 16.10 6.79 -7.48
C PRO A 247 17.55 6.29 -7.39
N LYS A 248 18.45 7.12 -6.85
CA LYS A 248 19.85 6.77 -6.64
C LYS A 248 20.00 5.48 -5.84
N GLU A 249 19.26 5.36 -4.73
CA GLU A 249 19.35 4.19 -3.86
C GLU A 249 18.77 2.94 -4.52
N VAL A 250 17.64 3.07 -5.24
CA VAL A 250 17.06 1.94 -5.98
C VAL A 250 18.04 1.38 -7.01
N PHE A 251 18.68 2.23 -7.83
CA PHE A 251 19.67 1.78 -8.80
C PHE A 251 20.93 1.21 -8.13
N HIS A 252 21.39 1.82 -7.03
CA HIS A 252 22.53 1.30 -6.26
C HIS A 252 22.25 -0.11 -5.74
N VAL A 253 21.12 -0.29 -5.07
CA VAL A 253 20.70 -1.56 -4.48
C VAL A 253 20.45 -2.62 -5.57
N ALA A 254 19.85 -2.23 -6.69
CA ALA A 254 19.56 -3.13 -7.80
C ALA A 254 20.84 -3.78 -8.34
N ARG A 255 21.90 -3.00 -8.56
CA ARG A 255 23.21 -3.49 -8.99
C ARG A 255 23.92 -4.31 -7.92
N LYS A 256 23.91 -3.82 -6.68
CA LYS A 256 24.71 -4.39 -5.59
C LYS A 256 24.22 -5.78 -5.18
N TYR A 257 22.91 -5.99 -5.22
CA TYR A 257 22.30 -7.21 -4.69
C TYR A 257 21.62 -8.07 -5.75
N ASP A 258 21.83 -7.81 -7.04
CA ASP A 258 21.22 -8.57 -8.14
C ASP A 258 19.69 -8.74 -7.94
N ILE A 259 19.01 -7.62 -7.80
CA ILE A 259 17.57 -7.59 -7.51
C ILE A 259 16.77 -8.23 -8.64
N THR A 260 15.83 -9.10 -8.29
CA THR A 260 14.97 -9.81 -9.27
C THR A 260 13.57 -9.23 -9.37
N LEU A 261 13.10 -8.51 -8.33
CA LEU A 261 11.76 -7.96 -8.26
C LEU A 261 11.76 -6.56 -7.65
N PHE A 262 11.09 -5.62 -8.31
CA PHE A 262 10.80 -4.28 -7.83
C PHE A 262 9.31 -4.00 -7.89
N ALA A 263 8.71 -3.65 -6.74
CA ALA A 263 7.33 -3.19 -6.66
C ALA A 263 7.29 -1.70 -6.28
N GLY A 264 6.50 -0.92 -7.03
CA GLY A 264 6.38 0.51 -6.84
C GLY A 264 5.04 1.08 -7.25
N VAL A 265 4.84 2.36 -6.96
CA VAL A 265 3.71 3.14 -7.48
C VAL A 265 4.14 3.91 -8.73
N PRO A 266 3.22 4.34 -9.61
CA PRO A 266 3.59 5.03 -10.86
C PRO A 266 4.51 6.23 -10.69
N THR A 267 4.37 7.00 -9.61
CA THR A 267 5.29 8.11 -9.31
C THR A 267 6.73 7.67 -9.08
N MET A 268 6.96 6.50 -8.48
CA MET A 268 8.31 5.95 -8.32
C MET A 268 8.90 5.58 -9.69
N PHE A 269 8.13 4.93 -10.56
CA PHE A 269 8.53 4.62 -11.93
C PHE A 269 8.87 5.89 -12.72
N ASN A 270 8.09 6.95 -12.57
CA ASN A 270 8.35 8.24 -13.21
C ASN A 270 9.68 8.86 -12.74
N TYR A 271 9.94 8.86 -11.42
CA TYR A 271 11.22 9.36 -10.89
C TYR A 271 12.42 8.52 -11.33
N LEU A 272 12.28 7.19 -11.40
CA LEU A 272 13.32 6.31 -11.93
C LEU A 272 13.56 6.56 -13.43
N LEU A 273 12.50 6.75 -14.22
CA LEU A 273 12.59 7.05 -15.65
C LEU A 273 13.34 8.36 -15.92
N GLN A 274 13.09 9.37 -15.08
CA GLN A 274 13.68 10.71 -15.22
C GLN A 274 15.10 10.79 -14.61
N TYR A 275 15.55 9.80 -13.84
CA TYR A 275 16.86 9.84 -13.20
C TYR A 275 17.98 9.73 -14.25
N PRO A 276 18.86 10.78 -14.35
CA PRO A 276 19.82 10.85 -15.46
C PRO A 276 20.90 9.77 -15.43
N GLU A 277 21.25 9.27 -14.23
CA GLU A 277 22.31 8.27 -14.04
C GLU A 277 21.78 6.83 -14.13
N GLY A 278 20.46 6.63 -14.23
CA GLY A 278 19.84 5.30 -14.31
C GLY A 278 20.02 4.67 -15.68
N LYS A 279 20.53 3.46 -15.73
CA LYS A 279 20.85 2.71 -16.95
C LYS A 279 20.11 1.36 -16.97
N ALA A 280 19.93 0.81 -18.18
CA ALA A 280 19.32 -0.51 -18.36
C ALA A 280 20.13 -1.63 -17.66
N GLU A 281 21.47 -1.50 -17.66
CA GLU A 281 22.37 -2.48 -17.02
C GLU A 281 22.15 -2.56 -15.50
N ASP A 282 21.60 -1.52 -14.88
CA ASP A 282 21.32 -1.51 -13.43
C ASP A 282 20.18 -2.48 -13.07
N PHE A 283 19.33 -2.78 -14.03
CA PHE A 283 18.16 -3.66 -13.87
C PHE A 283 18.29 -5.00 -14.62
N GLN A 284 19.51 -5.38 -15.03
CA GLN A 284 19.73 -6.61 -15.83
C GLN A 284 19.30 -7.91 -15.10
N SER A 285 19.27 -7.92 -13.76
CA SER A 285 18.83 -9.06 -12.95
C SER A 285 17.32 -9.07 -12.69
N LEU A 286 16.60 -7.96 -12.98
CA LEU A 286 15.16 -7.89 -12.78
C LEU A 286 14.41 -8.87 -13.70
N ARG A 287 13.64 -9.75 -13.11
CA ARG A 287 12.70 -10.61 -13.83
C ARG A 287 11.49 -9.81 -14.30
N PHE A 288 10.96 -8.96 -13.44
CA PHE A 288 9.85 -8.03 -13.71
C PHE A 288 9.72 -6.97 -12.61
N CYS A 289 8.98 -5.92 -12.94
CA CYS A 289 8.51 -4.92 -11.99
C CYS A 289 7.00 -5.05 -11.78
N ILE A 290 6.51 -4.59 -10.65
CA ILE A 290 5.09 -4.53 -10.31
C ILE A 290 4.68 -3.09 -10.07
N SER A 291 3.70 -2.61 -10.83
CA SER A 291 3.06 -1.31 -10.58
C SER A 291 1.68 -1.50 -9.96
N GLY A 292 1.39 -0.76 -8.90
CA GLY A 292 0.08 -0.82 -8.22
C GLY A 292 -0.20 0.40 -7.36
N GLY A 293 -1.33 0.37 -6.63
CA GLY A 293 -1.76 1.46 -5.74
C GLY A 293 -2.43 2.65 -6.45
N SER A 294 -2.12 2.87 -7.72
CA SER A 294 -2.82 3.78 -8.63
C SER A 294 -2.62 3.31 -10.07
N ALA A 295 -3.43 3.86 -10.99
CA ALA A 295 -3.31 3.52 -12.40
C ALA A 295 -1.95 3.93 -12.98
N MET A 296 -1.34 3.04 -13.74
CA MET A 296 -0.08 3.30 -14.45
C MET A 296 -0.40 3.94 -15.82
N PRO A 297 0.02 5.19 -16.08
CA PRO A 297 -0.17 5.77 -17.40
C PRO A 297 0.51 4.93 -18.48
N ILE A 298 -0.20 4.66 -19.58
CA ILE A 298 0.30 3.77 -20.65
C ILE A 298 1.61 4.30 -21.24
N ALA A 299 1.73 5.61 -21.40
CA ALA A 299 2.96 6.23 -21.90
C ALA A 299 4.15 6.01 -20.95
N LEU A 300 3.92 6.15 -19.64
CA LEU A 300 4.97 5.91 -18.63
C LEU A 300 5.41 4.45 -18.63
N LEU A 301 4.45 3.51 -18.67
CA LEU A 301 4.73 2.08 -18.71
C LEU A 301 5.63 1.74 -19.92
N LYS A 302 5.23 2.16 -21.13
CA LYS A 302 5.98 1.89 -22.37
C LYS A 302 7.37 2.48 -22.35
N ASN A 303 7.51 3.75 -21.95
CA ASN A 303 8.80 4.44 -21.88
C ASN A 303 9.74 3.78 -20.86
N PHE A 304 9.18 3.30 -19.73
CA PHE A 304 9.97 2.62 -18.72
C PHE A 304 10.47 1.25 -19.19
N GLU A 305 9.58 0.44 -19.80
CA GLU A 305 9.94 -0.86 -20.37
C GLU A 305 10.98 -0.71 -21.48
N GLU A 306 10.84 0.28 -22.36
CA GLU A 306 11.77 0.54 -23.45
C GLU A 306 13.15 1.00 -22.94
N LYS A 307 13.18 1.97 -22.00
CA LYS A 307 14.44 2.51 -21.46
C LYS A 307 15.25 1.46 -20.71
N PHE A 308 14.58 0.65 -19.88
CA PHE A 308 15.27 -0.26 -18.97
C PHE A 308 15.25 -1.73 -19.40
N ASN A 309 14.57 -2.05 -20.50
CA ASN A 309 14.40 -3.40 -21.02
C ASN A 309 13.88 -4.38 -19.95
N VAL A 310 12.85 -3.98 -19.22
CA VAL A 310 12.21 -4.74 -18.14
C VAL A 310 10.71 -4.90 -18.39
N ILE A 311 10.10 -5.92 -17.80
CA ILE A 311 8.66 -6.15 -17.84
C ILE A 311 8.02 -5.41 -16.66
N VAL A 312 6.93 -4.65 -16.89
CA VAL A 312 6.11 -4.07 -15.84
C VAL A 312 4.73 -4.73 -15.82
N SER A 313 4.41 -5.46 -14.75
CA SER A 313 3.09 -6.02 -14.51
C SER A 313 2.27 -5.02 -13.68
N GLU A 314 1.17 -4.54 -14.21
CA GLU A 314 0.22 -3.71 -13.44
C GLU A 314 -0.73 -4.61 -12.68
N GLY A 315 -0.96 -4.29 -11.39
CA GLY A 315 -1.89 -4.99 -10.53
C GLY A 315 -2.86 -4.07 -9.83
N TYR A 316 -3.96 -4.65 -9.38
CA TYR A 316 -5.00 -3.94 -8.64
C TYR A 316 -5.29 -4.64 -7.31
N GLY A 317 -5.58 -3.81 -6.33
CA GLY A 317 -5.97 -4.27 -5.01
C GLY A 317 -6.39 -3.13 -4.09
N LEU A 318 -6.96 -3.51 -2.96
CA LEU A 318 -7.44 -2.59 -1.94
C LEU A 318 -7.20 -3.22 -0.55
N SER A 319 -7.12 -2.39 0.48
CA SER A 319 -6.86 -2.87 1.85
C SER A 319 -7.88 -3.89 2.32
N GLU A 320 -9.12 -3.75 1.87
CA GLU A 320 -10.25 -4.62 2.14
C GLU A 320 -10.15 -6.01 1.48
N ALA A 321 -9.12 -6.22 0.63
CA ALA A 321 -8.87 -7.50 -0.07
C ALA A 321 -7.44 -8.05 0.11
N ALA A 322 -6.66 -7.59 1.07
CA ALA A 322 -5.37 -8.10 1.59
C ALA A 322 -4.12 -8.08 0.66
N PRO A 323 -3.88 -7.29 -0.39
CA PRO A 323 -4.79 -6.44 -1.12
C PRO A 323 -5.19 -6.99 -2.48
N VAL A 324 -4.38 -7.93 -3.06
CA VAL A 324 -4.33 -8.18 -4.50
C VAL A 324 -5.55 -8.97 -4.98
N THR A 325 -6.16 -8.48 -6.05
CA THR A 325 -7.26 -9.19 -6.71
C THR A 325 -6.95 -9.50 -8.17
N CYS A 326 -6.18 -8.65 -8.84
CA CYS A 326 -5.79 -8.80 -10.25
C CYS A 326 -4.31 -8.49 -10.46
N PHE A 327 -3.70 -9.20 -11.43
CA PHE A 327 -2.40 -8.84 -12.03
C PHE A 327 -2.41 -9.07 -13.53
N ASN A 328 -1.70 -8.22 -14.27
CA ASN A 328 -1.29 -8.57 -15.61
C ASN A 328 -0.33 -9.77 -15.55
N PRO A 329 -0.60 -10.84 -16.32
CA PRO A 329 0.24 -12.03 -16.30
C PRO A 329 1.66 -11.72 -16.81
N ILE A 330 2.68 -12.41 -16.24
CA ILE A 330 4.08 -12.24 -16.68
C ILE A 330 4.48 -13.28 -17.74
N ASP A 331 3.76 -14.39 -17.85
CA ASP A 331 3.98 -15.54 -18.72
C ASP A 331 3.10 -15.54 -19.99
N ARG A 332 2.23 -14.57 -20.14
CA ARG A 332 1.25 -14.39 -21.21
C ARG A 332 1.21 -12.94 -21.67
N PRO A 333 0.54 -12.64 -22.82
CA PRO A 333 0.38 -11.26 -23.26
C PRO A 333 -0.22 -10.37 -22.17
N ARG A 334 0.43 -9.25 -21.93
CA ARG A 334 -0.05 -8.18 -21.05
C ARG A 334 -0.81 -7.16 -21.86
N LYS A 335 -1.81 -6.53 -21.27
CA LYS A 335 -2.56 -5.45 -21.90
C LYS A 335 -2.32 -4.14 -21.16
N PRO A 336 -1.50 -3.23 -21.69
CA PRO A 336 -1.27 -1.92 -21.08
C PRO A 336 -2.59 -1.19 -20.80
N GLY A 337 -2.68 -0.56 -19.61
CA GLY A 337 -3.89 0.12 -19.14
C GLY A 337 -4.93 -0.80 -18.51
N SER A 338 -4.75 -2.14 -18.58
CA SER A 338 -5.55 -3.09 -17.80
C SER A 338 -4.89 -3.36 -16.45
N ILE A 339 -5.70 -3.73 -15.48
CA ILE A 339 -5.23 -4.27 -14.19
C ILE A 339 -4.99 -5.79 -14.24
N GLY A 340 -5.09 -6.38 -15.44
CA GLY A 340 -4.88 -7.80 -15.69
C GLY A 340 -6.11 -8.67 -15.43
N LYS A 341 -5.86 -9.88 -15.00
CA LYS A 341 -6.86 -10.92 -14.70
C LYS A 341 -6.90 -11.22 -13.20
N SER A 342 -7.98 -11.84 -12.75
CA SER A 342 -8.08 -12.36 -11.39
C SER A 342 -6.88 -13.24 -11.06
N ILE A 343 -6.33 -13.07 -9.85
CA ILE A 343 -5.32 -14.00 -9.32
C ILE A 343 -5.97 -15.32 -8.89
N ILE A 344 -5.16 -16.31 -8.54
CA ILE A 344 -5.61 -17.62 -8.09
C ILE A 344 -6.56 -17.46 -6.88
N HIS A 345 -7.63 -18.26 -6.84
CA HIS A 345 -8.67 -18.30 -5.80
C HIS A 345 -9.44 -17.00 -5.56
N VAL A 346 -9.25 -15.97 -6.39
CA VAL A 346 -10.00 -14.70 -6.34
C VAL A 346 -10.89 -14.58 -7.56
N GLU A 347 -12.14 -14.25 -7.35
CA GLU A 347 -13.13 -14.00 -8.40
C GLU A 347 -13.44 -12.50 -8.45
N ASN A 348 -13.33 -11.90 -9.62
CA ASN A 348 -13.71 -10.52 -9.88
C ASN A 348 -14.84 -10.50 -10.91
N LYS A 349 -15.83 -9.61 -10.72
CA LYS A 349 -16.94 -9.37 -11.64
C LYS A 349 -17.20 -7.89 -11.79
N VAL A 350 -17.79 -7.52 -12.93
CA VAL A 350 -18.32 -6.18 -13.17
C VAL A 350 -19.83 -6.24 -13.16
N VAL A 351 -20.48 -5.45 -12.29
CA VAL A 351 -21.93 -5.52 -12.09
C VAL A 351 -22.59 -4.15 -12.24
N ASN A 352 -23.87 -4.16 -12.64
CA ASN A 352 -24.72 -2.99 -12.67
C ASN A 352 -25.23 -2.62 -11.25
N GLU A 353 -26.07 -1.59 -11.14
CA GLU A 353 -26.64 -1.13 -9.87
C GLU A 353 -27.55 -2.17 -9.18
N LEU A 354 -28.08 -3.13 -9.94
CA LEU A 354 -28.90 -4.23 -9.42
C LEU A 354 -28.06 -5.41 -8.93
N GLY A 355 -26.72 -5.35 -9.11
CA GLY A 355 -25.80 -6.45 -8.77
C GLY A 355 -25.73 -7.54 -9.84
N GLU A 356 -26.27 -7.32 -11.02
CA GLU A 356 -26.23 -8.23 -12.15
C GLU A 356 -24.95 -8.03 -12.96
N GLU A 357 -24.32 -9.12 -13.38
CA GLU A 357 -23.09 -9.07 -14.18
C GLU A 357 -23.38 -8.45 -15.56
N VAL A 358 -22.53 -7.49 -15.97
CA VAL A 358 -22.68 -6.80 -17.25
C VAL A 358 -21.88 -7.52 -18.34
N PRO A 359 -22.32 -7.41 -19.63
CA PRO A 359 -21.56 -7.95 -20.76
C PRO A 359 -20.15 -7.37 -20.88
N PRO A 360 -19.20 -8.09 -21.50
CA PRO A 360 -17.88 -7.57 -21.82
C PRO A 360 -17.94 -6.21 -22.53
N GLY A 361 -17.07 -5.29 -22.13
CA GLY A 361 -17.02 -3.92 -22.65
C GLY A 361 -17.90 -2.91 -21.93
N GLU A 362 -18.96 -3.33 -21.25
CA GLU A 362 -19.81 -2.45 -20.46
C GLU A 362 -19.16 -2.07 -19.13
N VAL A 363 -19.48 -0.84 -18.68
CA VAL A 363 -18.96 -0.29 -17.41
C VAL A 363 -19.93 -0.60 -16.29
N GLY A 364 -19.41 -1.13 -15.19
CA GLY A 364 -20.14 -1.37 -13.95
C GLY A 364 -19.21 -1.28 -12.73
N GLU A 365 -19.71 -1.60 -11.56
CA GLU A 365 -18.91 -1.66 -10.34
C GLU A 365 -18.12 -2.97 -10.29
N LEU A 366 -16.82 -2.87 -10.00
CA LEU A 366 -15.98 -4.04 -9.76
C LEU A 366 -16.32 -4.62 -8.39
N ILE A 367 -16.64 -5.90 -8.34
CA ILE A 367 -16.86 -6.64 -7.09
C ILE A 367 -15.89 -7.83 -7.00
N VAL A 368 -15.53 -8.18 -5.78
CA VAL A 368 -14.49 -9.17 -5.49
C VAL A 368 -15.00 -10.21 -4.49
N LYS A 369 -14.69 -11.48 -4.74
CA LYS A 369 -14.92 -12.58 -3.82
C LYS A 369 -13.69 -13.48 -3.76
N GLY A 370 -13.28 -13.85 -2.55
CA GLY A 370 -12.13 -14.72 -2.36
C GLY A 370 -11.72 -14.87 -0.90
N PRO A 371 -10.76 -15.75 -0.63
CA PRO A 371 -10.24 -15.95 0.73
C PRO A 371 -9.46 -14.73 1.25
N ASN A 372 -9.15 -13.78 0.39
CA ASN A 372 -8.45 -12.53 0.67
C ASN A 372 -9.38 -11.39 1.14
N VAL A 373 -10.71 -11.51 0.98
CA VAL A 373 -11.66 -10.47 1.37
C VAL A 373 -11.73 -10.34 2.89
N MET A 374 -11.68 -9.11 3.38
CA MET A 374 -11.70 -8.78 4.81
C MET A 374 -12.92 -9.34 5.55
N LYS A 375 -12.80 -9.45 6.87
CA LYS A 375 -13.94 -9.79 7.76
C LYS A 375 -14.99 -8.67 7.82
N GLY A 376 -14.56 -7.42 7.63
CA GLY A 376 -15.36 -6.21 7.74
C GLY A 376 -14.59 -5.06 8.36
N TYR A 377 -15.28 -3.95 8.59
CA TYR A 377 -14.70 -2.78 9.25
C TYR A 377 -14.85 -2.86 10.78
N TYR A 378 -13.77 -2.61 11.49
CA TYR A 378 -13.71 -2.66 12.94
C TYR A 378 -14.70 -1.69 13.58
N LYS A 379 -15.60 -2.19 14.42
CA LYS A 379 -16.69 -1.43 15.07
C LYS A 379 -17.69 -0.75 14.13
N LEU A 380 -17.76 -1.15 12.86
CA LEU A 380 -18.63 -0.54 11.85
C LEU A 380 -19.45 -1.62 11.12
N PRO A 381 -20.41 -2.28 11.80
CA PRO A 381 -21.17 -3.38 11.19
C PRO A 381 -22.08 -2.91 10.04
N GLU A 382 -22.63 -1.71 10.10
CA GLU A 382 -23.50 -1.16 9.06
C GLU A 382 -22.73 -0.88 7.77
N GLU A 383 -21.55 -0.25 7.87
CA GLU A 383 -20.66 -0.05 6.74
C GLU A 383 -20.14 -1.38 6.18
N THR A 384 -19.89 -2.35 7.04
CA THR A 384 -19.53 -3.70 6.59
C THR A 384 -20.62 -4.32 5.76
N ALA A 385 -21.86 -4.30 6.24
CA ALA A 385 -23.02 -4.84 5.52
C ALA A 385 -23.32 -4.07 4.21
N ALA A 386 -23.03 -2.77 4.17
CA ALA A 386 -23.15 -1.97 2.95
C ALA A 386 -22.08 -2.31 1.90
N THR A 387 -20.89 -2.75 2.36
CA THR A 387 -19.72 -3.00 1.50
C THR A 387 -19.59 -4.47 1.12
N ILE A 388 -19.95 -5.42 1.99
CA ILE A 388 -19.90 -6.87 1.72
C ILE A 388 -21.31 -7.40 1.65
N LYS A 389 -21.73 -7.88 0.47
CA LYS A 389 -23.08 -8.42 0.20
C LYS A 389 -22.94 -9.82 -0.39
N ASP A 390 -23.54 -10.82 0.24
CA ASP A 390 -23.52 -12.22 -0.19
C ASP A 390 -22.09 -12.76 -0.42
N GLY A 391 -21.12 -12.28 0.39
CA GLY A 391 -19.71 -12.64 0.30
C GLY A 391 -18.93 -11.90 -0.81
N TRP A 392 -19.56 -10.96 -1.53
CA TRP A 392 -18.93 -10.09 -2.49
C TRP A 392 -18.59 -8.73 -1.88
N LEU A 393 -17.34 -8.34 -2.00
CA LEU A 393 -16.85 -7.00 -1.66
C LEU A 393 -17.13 -6.04 -2.81
N TYR A 394 -17.96 -5.05 -2.58
CA TYR A 394 -18.22 -3.92 -3.49
C TYR A 394 -17.12 -2.88 -3.32
N THR A 395 -16.28 -2.73 -4.35
CA THR A 395 -15.04 -1.95 -4.24
C THR A 395 -15.23 -0.45 -4.31
N GLY A 396 -16.34 0.00 -4.90
CA GLY A 396 -16.59 1.41 -5.23
C GLY A 396 -15.77 1.89 -6.43
N ASP A 397 -15.05 1.00 -7.12
CA ASP A 397 -14.32 1.29 -8.35
C ASP A 397 -15.13 0.83 -9.55
N LEU A 398 -15.27 1.69 -10.57
CA LEU A 398 -15.90 1.36 -11.84
C LEU A 398 -14.89 0.71 -12.76
N ALA A 399 -15.31 -0.38 -13.39
CA ALA A 399 -14.47 -1.15 -14.28
C ALA A 399 -15.26 -1.66 -15.49
N ARG A 400 -14.53 -2.14 -16.48
CA ARG A 400 -15.05 -3.00 -17.56
C ARG A 400 -14.14 -4.20 -17.74
N MET A 401 -14.69 -5.29 -18.26
CA MET A 401 -13.92 -6.48 -18.62
C MET A 401 -13.96 -6.64 -20.15
N ASP A 402 -12.88 -7.11 -20.77
CA ASP A 402 -12.88 -7.46 -22.18
C ASP A 402 -13.22 -8.95 -22.40
N ASP A 403 -13.41 -9.34 -23.67
CA ASP A 403 -13.76 -10.71 -24.06
C ASP A 403 -12.70 -11.76 -23.69
N GLU A 404 -11.47 -11.33 -23.38
CA GLU A 404 -10.37 -12.19 -22.94
C GLU A 404 -10.25 -12.26 -21.41
N GLY A 405 -11.13 -11.57 -20.67
CA GLY A 405 -11.17 -11.55 -19.20
C GLY A 405 -10.15 -10.61 -18.55
N TYR A 406 -9.66 -9.59 -19.26
CA TYR A 406 -8.86 -8.52 -18.65
C TYR A 406 -9.76 -7.42 -18.14
N PHE A 407 -9.50 -6.99 -16.90
CA PHE A 407 -10.21 -5.91 -16.25
C PHE A 407 -9.50 -4.58 -16.47
N TYR A 408 -10.29 -3.51 -16.62
CA TYR A 408 -9.82 -2.14 -16.78
C TYR A 408 -10.55 -1.26 -15.78
N ILE A 409 -9.83 -0.62 -14.86
CA ILE A 409 -10.42 0.40 -14.00
C ILE A 409 -10.73 1.61 -14.86
N VAL A 410 -11.97 2.03 -14.85
CA VAL A 410 -12.45 3.24 -15.56
C VAL A 410 -12.26 4.46 -14.68
N ASP A 411 -12.79 4.41 -13.44
CA ASP A 411 -12.57 5.41 -12.40
C ASP A 411 -13.17 4.95 -11.07
N ARG A 412 -13.15 5.81 -10.05
CA ARG A 412 -13.93 5.63 -8.83
C ARG A 412 -15.34 6.14 -8.99
N LYS A 413 -16.31 5.38 -8.52
CA LYS A 413 -17.73 5.76 -8.56
C LYS A 413 -17.98 7.17 -7.99
N LYS A 414 -17.29 7.53 -6.91
CA LYS A 414 -17.37 8.83 -6.24
C LYS A 414 -16.58 9.97 -6.90
N ASP A 415 -15.66 9.66 -7.81
CA ASP A 415 -14.79 10.64 -8.48
C ASP A 415 -15.29 10.94 -9.91
N MET A 416 -16.25 10.17 -10.41
CA MET A 416 -16.93 10.42 -11.69
C MET A 416 -17.56 11.81 -11.69
N VAL A 417 -17.40 12.55 -12.77
CA VAL A 417 -17.88 13.92 -12.95
C VAL A 417 -19.09 13.90 -13.89
N ILE A 418 -20.16 14.60 -13.53
CA ILE A 418 -21.37 14.67 -14.35
C ILE A 418 -21.44 16.04 -15.03
N VAL A 419 -21.02 16.08 -16.30
CA VAL A 419 -21.00 17.31 -17.11
C VAL A 419 -22.24 17.36 -18.01
N GLY A 420 -23.19 18.24 -17.70
CA GLY A 420 -24.41 18.39 -18.52
C GLY A 420 -25.22 17.09 -18.70
N GLY A 421 -25.20 16.21 -17.70
CA GLY A 421 -25.86 14.90 -17.74
C GLY A 421 -25.02 13.76 -18.32
N PHE A 422 -23.79 14.03 -18.77
CA PHE A 422 -22.88 13.00 -19.27
C PHE A 422 -21.85 12.61 -18.21
N ASN A 423 -21.62 11.31 -18.06
CA ASN A 423 -20.57 10.80 -17.19
C ASN A 423 -19.21 11.04 -17.84
N VAL A 424 -18.33 11.73 -17.13
CA VAL A 424 -16.92 11.90 -17.49
C VAL A 424 -16.05 11.25 -16.43
N TYR A 425 -15.15 10.43 -16.87
CA TYR A 425 -14.21 9.74 -16.02
C TYR A 425 -12.89 10.51 -15.99
N PRO A 426 -12.47 11.09 -14.85
CA PRO A 426 -11.22 11.82 -14.70
C PRO A 426 -10.00 11.14 -15.32
N ARG A 427 -9.91 9.82 -15.13
CA ARG A 427 -8.79 9.03 -15.67
C ARG A 427 -8.67 9.10 -17.20
N GLU A 428 -9.78 9.15 -17.92
CA GLU A 428 -9.74 9.26 -19.39
C GLU A 428 -9.08 10.56 -19.85
N VAL A 429 -9.36 11.65 -19.14
CA VAL A 429 -8.76 12.96 -19.41
C VAL A 429 -7.29 12.99 -18.97
N GLU A 430 -6.99 12.37 -17.81
CA GLU A 430 -5.61 12.22 -17.32
C GLU A 430 -4.72 11.45 -18.31
N GLU A 431 -5.20 10.36 -18.89
CA GLU A 431 -4.46 9.56 -19.88
C GLU A 431 -4.14 10.37 -21.14
N VAL A 432 -5.10 11.17 -21.63
CA VAL A 432 -4.87 12.04 -22.79
C VAL A 432 -3.82 13.10 -22.48
N LEU A 433 -3.94 13.79 -21.35
CA LEU A 433 -2.99 14.82 -20.96
C LEU A 433 -1.60 14.24 -20.66
N PHE A 434 -1.52 13.09 -19.99
CA PHE A 434 -0.24 12.46 -19.67
C PHE A 434 0.52 11.99 -20.93
N ALA A 435 -0.17 11.74 -22.04
CA ALA A 435 0.46 11.44 -23.31
C ALA A 435 1.16 12.65 -23.97
N HIS A 436 0.93 13.87 -23.48
CA HIS A 436 1.63 15.05 -23.94
C HIS A 436 3.10 15.03 -23.47
N PRO A 437 4.10 15.27 -24.35
CA PRO A 437 5.52 15.12 -24.02
C PRO A 437 5.99 16.00 -22.86
N ASP A 438 5.39 17.18 -22.71
CA ASP A 438 5.80 18.20 -21.74
C ASP A 438 5.07 18.11 -20.42
N ILE A 439 4.20 17.12 -20.21
CA ILE A 439 3.53 16.88 -18.94
C ILE A 439 4.32 15.87 -18.09
N ALA A 440 4.64 16.24 -16.86
CA ALA A 440 5.26 15.38 -15.86
C ALA A 440 4.24 14.65 -15.01
N GLU A 441 3.20 15.39 -14.57
CA GLU A 441 2.12 14.84 -13.74
C GLU A 441 0.81 15.56 -14.07
N VAL A 442 -0.32 14.86 -13.88
CA VAL A 442 -1.65 15.41 -14.08
C VAL A 442 -2.65 14.82 -13.08
N ALA A 443 -3.58 15.64 -12.64
CA ALA A 443 -4.74 15.21 -11.87
C ALA A 443 -5.98 15.94 -12.36
N VAL A 444 -7.09 15.22 -12.44
CA VAL A 444 -8.37 15.73 -12.93
C VAL A 444 -9.44 15.59 -11.85
N ILE A 445 -10.25 16.63 -11.68
CA ILE A 445 -11.39 16.66 -10.76
C ILE A 445 -12.60 17.30 -11.41
N GLY A 446 -13.79 17.00 -10.85
CA GLY A 446 -15.00 17.80 -11.08
C GLY A 446 -14.97 19.07 -10.24
N ALA A 447 -15.41 20.17 -10.84
CA ALA A 447 -15.66 21.43 -10.16
C ALA A 447 -17.11 21.87 -10.41
N PRO A 448 -17.82 22.48 -9.42
CA PRO A 448 -19.19 22.93 -9.60
C PRO A 448 -19.32 23.96 -10.73
N ASP A 449 -20.38 23.83 -11.54
CA ASP A 449 -20.73 24.79 -12.60
C ASP A 449 -22.23 25.06 -12.59
N PRO A 450 -22.69 26.32 -12.60
CA PRO A 450 -24.10 26.67 -12.49
C PRO A 450 -24.97 26.22 -13.69
N ASN A 451 -24.38 25.96 -14.86
CA ASN A 451 -25.09 25.60 -16.07
C ASN A 451 -25.01 24.10 -16.38
N LEU A 452 -23.90 23.45 -16.06
CA LEU A 452 -23.62 22.06 -16.42
C LEU A 452 -23.65 21.10 -15.22
N GLY A 453 -23.87 21.65 -14.00
CA GLY A 453 -23.74 20.90 -12.75
C GLY A 453 -22.29 20.78 -12.32
N GLU A 454 -21.47 20.12 -13.13
CA GLU A 454 -20.03 20.05 -12.95
C GLU A 454 -19.29 20.31 -14.26
N VAL A 455 -18.02 20.69 -14.15
CA VAL A 455 -17.07 20.81 -15.25
C VAL A 455 -15.75 20.16 -14.89
N ILE A 456 -14.96 19.81 -15.91
CA ILE A 456 -13.65 19.22 -15.74
C ILE A 456 -12.63 20.33 -15.44
N ARG A 457 -11.88 20.16 -14.36
CA ARG A 457 -10.72 21.00 -14.01
C ARG A 457 -9.48 20.13 -13.85
N CYS A 458 -8.37 20.54 -14.47
CA CYS A 458 -7.12 19.81 -14.46
C CYS A 458 -6.06 20.55 -13.68
N PHE A 459 -5.16 19.80 -13.04
CA PHE A 459 -3.96 20.28 -12.40
C PHE A 459 -2.75 19.58 -13.01
N VAL A 460 -1.79 20.35 -13.50
CA VAL A 460 -0.68 19.86 -14.32
C VAL A 460 0.66 20.29 -13.73
N VAL A 461 1.60 19.36 -13.65
CA VAL A 461 3.02 19.66 -13.47
C VAL A 461 3.69 19.56 -14.83
N SER A 462 4.18 20.70 -15.31
CA SER A 462 4.86 20.77 -16.62
C SER A 462 6.37 20.54 -16.49
N LYS A 463 6.96 19.92 -17.51
CA LYS A 463 8.41 19.80 -17.68
C LYS A 463 9.02 21.09 -18.25
N GLN A 464 8.20 21.94 -18.90
CA GLN A 464 8.64 23.17 -19.56
C GLN A 464 7.78 24.36 -19.08
N ALA A 465 8.45 25.44 -18.74
CA ALA A 465 7.77 26.67 -18.28
C ALA A 465 6.97 27.39 -19.37
N SER A 466 7.18 27.05 -20.65
CA SER A 466 6.51 27.69 -21.81
C SER A 466 5.17 27.05 -22.17
N LEU A 467 4.81 25.89 -21.59
CA LEU A 467 3.54 25.22 -21.87
C LEU A 467 2.36 26.03 -21.33
N THR A 468 1.36 26.25 -22.16
CA THR A 468 0.19 27.09 -21.83
C THR A 468 -1.08 26.26 -21.63
N GLU A 469 -2.04 26.84 -20.91
CA GLU A 469 -3.39 26.25 -20.75
C GLU A 469 -4.08 26.07 -22.11
N GLU A 470 -3.98 27.07 -23.01
CA GLU A 470 -4.62 27.07 -24.31
C GLU A 470 -4.10 25.92 -25.19
N GLU A 471 -2.78 25.71 -25.21
CA GLU A 471 -2.17 24.58 -25.95
C GLU A 471 -2.66 23.22 -25.45
N LEU A 472 -2.82 23.05 -24.14
CA LEU A 472 -3.32 21.79 -23.57
C LEU A 472 -4.81 21.59 -23.79
N ILE A 473 -5.62 22.67 -23.76
CA ILE A 473 -7.04 22.62 -24.09
C ILE A 473 -7.21 22.22 -25.57
N ASP A 474 -6.46 22.82 -26.48
CA ASP A 474 -6.48 22.47 -27.91
C ASP A 474 -6.04 21.03 -28.12
N TYR A 475 -5.01 20.56 -27.42
CA TYR A 475 -4.59 19.17 -27.43
C TYR A 475 -5.69 18.20 -27.01
N CYS A 476 -6.49 18.59 -26.00
CA CYS A 476 -7.66 17.83 -25.55
C CYS A 476 -8.83 17.87 -26.55
N ILE A 477 -9.10 19.02 -27.18
CA ILE A 477 -10.18 19.17 -28.17
C ILE A 477 -10.00 18.20 -29.35
N GLU A 478 -8.77 17.98 -29.78
CA GLU A 478 -8.48 17.06 -30.87
C GLU A 478 -8.67 15.57 -30.50
N ARG A 479 -8.72 15.23 -29.21
CA ARG A 479 -8.62 13.84 -28.72
C ARG A 479 -9.79 13.40 -27.86
N LEU A 480 -10.60 14.35 -27.36
CA LEU A 480 -11.71 14.09 -26.44
C LEU A 480 -13.03 14.62 -27.01
N ALA A 481 -14.13 13.98 -26.62
CA ALA A 481 -15.45 14.53 -26.88
C ALA A 481 -15.61 15.89 -26.14
N LYS A 482 -16.35 16.83 -26.75
CA LYS A 482 -16.46 18.22 -26.28
C LYS A 482 -16.80 18.36 -24.80
N TYR A 483 -17.67 17.50 -24.26
CA TYR A 483 -18.08 17.54 -22.84
C TYR A 483 -17.01 17.00 -21.87
N LYS A 484 -15.95 16.33 -22.38
CA LYS A 484 -14.81 15.83 -21.62
C LYS A 484 -13.62 16.79 -21.61
N VAL A 485 -13.66 17.82 -22.46
CA VAL A 485 -12.58 18.80 -22.54
C VAL A 485 -12.52 19.62 -21.25
N PRO A 486 -11.35 19.81 -20.64
CA PRO A 486 -11.19 20.62 -19.43
C PRO A 486 -11.70 22.06 -19.64
N LYS A 487 -12.43 22.58 -18.64
CA LYS A 487 -12.85 23.98 -18.58
C LYS A 487 -11.67 24.89 -18.21
N SER A 488 -10.76 24.37 -17.38
CA SER A 488 -9.55 25.08 -16.97
C SER A 488 -8.43 24.10 -16.60
N ILE A 489 -7.19 24.57 -16.75
CA ILE A 489 -5.97 23.82 -16.42
C ILE A 489 -5.08 24.73 -15.56
N ASP A 490 -4.84 24.30 -14.33
CA ASP A 490 -3.97 24.99 -13.38
C ASP A 490 -2.58 24.34 -13.38
N PHE A 491 -1.53 25.14 -13.51
CA PHE A 491 -0.16 24.69 -13.40
C PHE A 491 0.30 24.72 -11.94
N MET A 492 0.95 23.63 -11.50
CA MET A 492 1.49 23.47 -10.16
C MET A 492 2.97 23.06 -10.24
N GLU A 493 3.76 23.40 -9.22
CA GLU A 493 5.13 22.89 -9.09
C GLU A 493 5.14 21.41 -8.70
N GLU A 494 4.20 21.01 -7.86
CA GLU A 494 4.02 19.63 -7.39
C GLU A 494 2.54 19.37 -7.07
N LEU A 495 2.03 18.18 -7.42
CA LEU A 495 0.68 17.74 -7.01
C LEU A 495 0.70 17.25 -5.55
N PRO A 496 -0.36 17.51 -4.76
CA PRO A 496 -0.46 16.99 -3.41
C PRO A 496 -0.57 15.47 -3.42
N LYS A 497 0.31 14.81 -2.68
CA LYS A 497 0.39 13.34 -2.58
C LYS A 497 0.36 12.89 -1.14
N ASN A 498 -0.13 11.67 -0.93
CA ASN A 498 0.05 10.99 0.35
C ASN A 498 1.45 10.33 0.42
N THR A 499 1.77 9.72 1.56
CA THR A 499 3.05 9.04 1.81
C THR A 499 3.31 7.82 0.94
N THR A 500 2.27 7.28 0.29
CA THR A 500 2.41 6.19 -0.69
C THR A 500 2.58 6.70 -2.12
N GLY A 501 2.68 8.04 -2.32
CA GLY A 501 2.84 8.65 -3.64
C GLY A 501 1.53 8.82 -4.43
N LYS A 502 0.37 8.54 -3.83
CA LYS A 502 -0.94 8.70 -4.49
C LYS A 502 -1.42 10.15 -4.40
N ILE A 503 -1.88 10.69 -5.53
CA ILE A 503 -2.42 12.05 -5.62
C ILE A 503 -3.67 12.21 -4.75
N LEU A 504 -3.71 13.28 -3.97
CA LEU A 504 -4.80 13.64 -3.06
C LEU A 504 -5.83 14.55 -3.75
N ARG A 505 -6.71 13.98 -4.60
CA ARG A 505 -7.77 14.76 -5.30
C ARG A 505 -8.64 15.57 -4.34
N ARG A 506 -8.84 15.11 -3.10
CA ARG A 506 -9.59 15.87 -2.08
C ARG A 506 -8.90 17.20 -1.74
N ALA A 507 -7.58 17.24 -1.65
CA ALA A 507 -6.84 18.49 -1.41
C ALA A 507 -7.05 19.47 -2.57
N LEU A 508 -6.99 18.97 -3.82
CA LEU A 508 -7.26 19.77 -5.01
C LEU A 508 -8.69 20.34 -5.04
N ARG A 509 -9.70 19.51 -4.69
CA ARG A 509 -11.10 20.00 -4.58
C ARG A 509 -11.26 21.10 -3.54
N ASN A 510 -10.60 20.97 -2.38
CA ASN A 510 -10.64 21.99 -1.33
C ASN A 510 -10.03 23.31 -1.81
N THR A 511 -8.96 23.28 -2.60
CA THR A 511 -8.36 24.47 -3.19
C THR A 511 -9.34 25.20 -4.11
N VAL A 512 -10.06 24.45 -4.94
CA VAL A 512 -11.10 25.01 -5.85
C VAL A 512 -12.24 25.65 -5.07
N LEU A 513 -12.75 24.98 -4.03
CA LEU A 513 -13.85 25.50 -3.21
C LEU A 513 -13.49 26.76 -2.40
N GLN A 514 -12.20 27.01 -2.14
CA GLN A 514 -11.72 28.22 -1.49
C GLN A 514 -11.54 29.38 -2.46
N GLN A 515 -11.46 29.13 -3.76
CA GLN A 515 -11.30 30.11 -4.83
C GLN A 515 -12.63 30.54 -5.46
N SER A 516 -13.70 29.76 -5.26
CA SER A 516 -15.08 30.06 -5.67
C SER A 516 -15.86 30.75 -4.54
#